data_44eec83d0e4d0debbea61d6d1042a98e
#
_entry.id   44eec83d0e4d0debbea61d6d1042a98e
#
_cell.length_a   1.000
_cell.length_b   1.000
_cell.length_c   1.000
_cell.angle_alpha   90.00
_cell.angle_beta   90.00
_cell.angle_gamma   90.00
#
_symmetry.space_group_name_H-M   'P 1'
#
loop_
_entity.id
_entity.type
_entity.pdbx_description
1 polymer ?
#
loop_
_entity_poly.entity_id
_entity_poly.type
_entity_poly.pdbx_seq_one_letter_code
_entity_poly.pdbx_strand_id
1 'polypeptide(L)' 'MKLFRKKEKIILRSEQQKEDFVAKLEKADIDYDIREDWDNASGNSCAYIIRVYAEDYKRVM' A
#
# COMPACT_ATOMS: atom_id res chain seq x y z
N MET A 1 12.48 -4.97 -22.42
CA MET A 1 12.67 -4.79 -21.43
C MET A 1 12.06 -3.74 -20.82
N LYS A 2 11.60 -3.64 -19.96
CA LYS A 2 11.07 -2.71 -19.38
C LYS A 2 11.72 -2.26 -18.39
N LEU A 3 12.09 -1.36 -18.31
CA LEU A 3 13.01 -0.88 -17.43
C LEU A 3 12.40 -0.19 -16.31
N PHE A 4 11.31 0.51 -16.48
CA PHE A 4 10.70 1.24 -15.43
C PHE A 4 9.34 0.67 -15.16
N ARG A 5 9.08 0.33 -13.94
CA ARG A 5 7.79 -0.14 -13.49
C ARG A 5 7.24 0.89 -12.54
N LYS A 6 6.07 1.41 -12.85
CA LYS A 6 5.45 2.38 -11.99
C LYS A 6 4.87 1.73 -10.78
N LYS A 7 4.94 2.41 -9.65
CA LYS A 7 4.33 1.95 -8.41
C LYS A 7 3.15 2.85 -8.10
N GLU A 8 2.06 2.21 -7.69
CA GLU A 8 0.90 2.94 -7.22
C GLU A 8 1.03 3.13 -5.72
N LYS A 9 0.70 4.29 -5.25
CA LYS A 9 0.76 4.60 -3.84
C LYS A 9 -0.66 4.64 -3.30
N ILE A 10 -0.95 3.80 -2.34
CA ILE A 10 -2.26 3.73 -1.72
C ILE A 10 -2.11 4.19 -0.29
N ILE A 11 -2.91 5.16 0.12
CA ILE A 11 -2.85 5.69 1.46
C ILE A 11 -4.10 5.27 2.20
N LEU A 12 -3.91 4.54 3.28
CA LEU A 12 -5.01 4.06 4.12
C LEU A 12 -4.86 4.64 5.51
N ARG A 13 -5.95 5.02 6.09
CA ARG A 13 -5.92 5.64 7.40
C ARG A 13 -6.48 4.75 8.49
N SER A 14 -6.89 3.56 8.15
CA SER A 14 -7.45 2.62 9.11
C SER A 14 -6.57 1.38 9.15
N GLU A 15 -6.29 0.91 10.33
CA GLU A 15 -5.50 -0.31 10.49
C GLU A 15 -6.24 -1.49 9.88
N GLN A 16 -7.54 -1.52 10.03
CA GLN A 16 -8.35 -2.59 9.46
C GLN A 16 -8.26 -2.59 7.95
N GLN A 17 -8.33 -1.43 7.34
CA GLN A 17 -8.21 -1.33 5.89
C GLN A 17 -6.83 -1.77 5.43
N LYS A 18 -5.82 -1.38 6.19
CA LYS A 18 -4.46 -1.75 5.87
C LYS A 18 -4.31 -3.28 5.91
N GLU A 19 -4.81 -3.90 6.95
CA GLU A 19 -4.69 -5.35 7.08
C GLU A 19 -5.46 -6.07 5.99
N ASP A 20 -6.64 -5.59 5.64
CA ASP A 20 -7.43 -6.21 4.59
C ASP A 20 -6.72 -6.11 3.24
N PHE A 21 -6.15 -4.95 2.97
CA PHE A 21 -5.46 -4.75 1.71
C PHE A 21 -4.20 -5.59 1.62
N VAL A 22 -3.43 -5.62 2.70
CA VAL A 22 -2.20 -6.42 2.73
C VAL A 22 -2.54 -7.90 2.56
N ALA A 23 -3.62 -8.35 3.17
CA ALA A 23 -4.02 -9.74 3.03
C ALA A 23 -4.33 -10.08 1.57
N LYS A 24 -4.95 -9.15 0.85
CA LYS A 24 -5.23 -9.38 -0.56
C LYS A 24 -3.93 -9.47 -1.36
N LEU A 25 -2.98 -8.61 -1.05
CA LEU A 25 -1.71 -8.63 -1.75
C LEU A 25 -0.95 -9.92 -1.49
N GLU A 26 -0.93 -10.36 -0.26
CA GLU A 26 -0.24 -11.60 0.08
C GLU A 26 -0.92 -12.80 -0.56
N LYS A 27 -2.24 -12.79 -0.61
CA LYS A 27 -2.96 -13.88 -1.20
C LYS A 27 -2.71 -13.97 -2.69
N ALA A 28 -2.50 -12.84 -3.34
CA ALA A 28 -2.20 -12.79 -4.76
C ALA A 28 -0.70 -12.91 -5.05
N ASP A 29 0.10 -13.08 -4.03
CA ASP A 29 1.56 -13.22 -4.16
C ASP A 29 2.15 -12.00 -4.84
N ILE A 30 1.75 -10.81 -4.39
CA ILE A 30 2.19 -9.56 -4.96
C ILE A 30 3.17 -8.88 -4.00
N ASP A 31 4.28 -8.41 -4.55
CA ASP A 31 5.25 -7.67 -3.75
C ASP A 31 4.71 -6.30 -3.42
N TYR A 32 4.93 -5.85 -2.21
CA TYR A 32 4.48 -4.54 -1.80
C TYR A 32 5.46 -3.95 -0.79
N ASP A 33 5.31 -2.65 -0.56
CA ASP A 33 6.13 -1.92 0.37
C ASP A 33 5.18 -1.13 1.23
N ILE A 34 5.38 -1.14 2.54
CA ILE A 34 4.49 -0.48 3.46
C ILE A 34 5.27 0.45 4.36
N ARG A 35 4.74 1.64 4.59
CA ARG A 35 5.32 2.61 5.50
C ARG A 35 4.24 3.20 6.36
N GLU A 36 4.61 3.56 7.57
CA GLU A 36 3.73 4.29 8.46
C GLU A 36 4.15 5.74 8.48
N ASP A 37 3.19 6.61 8.29
CA ASP A 37 3.46 8.03 8.28
C ASP A 37 2.63 8.67 9.39
N TRP A 38 3.31 9.14 10.42
CA TRP A 38 2.65 9.74 11.56
C TRP A 38 2.60 11.24 11.38
N ASP A 39 1.41 11.79 11.56
CA ASP A 39 1.23 13.23 11.45
C ASP A 39 1.51 13.85 12.79
N ASN A 40 2.69 14.42 12.94
CA ASN A 40 3.07 15.00 14.19
C ASN A 40 2.25 16.24 14.55
N ALA A 41 1.69 16.89 13.57
CA ALA A 41 0.93 18.09 13.84
C ALA A 41 -0.36 17.78 14.58
N SER A 42 -1.02 16.68 14.23
CA SER A 42 -2.24 16.32 14.90
C SER A 42 -1.98 15.41 16.10
N GLY A 43 -0.82 14.79 16.11
CA GLY A 43 -0.40 14.00 17.26
C GLY A 43 -0.96 12.58 17.30
N ASN A 44 -2.03 12.29 16.59
CA ASN A 44 -2.64 11.00 16.67
C ASN A 44 -2.94 10.36 15.35
N SER A 45 -2.67 11.01 14.27
CA SER A 45 -2.99 10.48 12.97
C SER A 45 -1.88 9.59 12.48
N CYS A 46 -2.25 8.48 11.91
CA CYS A 46 -1.28 7.58 11.31
C CYS A 46 -1.84 7.15 9.97
N ALA A 47 -1.05 7.29 8.93
CA ALA A 47 -1.45 6.83 7.62
C ALA A 47 -0.53 5.70 7.21
N TYR A 48 -1.08 4.69 6.58
CA TYR A 48 -0.30 3.58 6.07
C TYR A 48 -0.17 3.77 4.58
N ILE A 49 1.06 3.88 4.12
CA ILE A 49 1.34 4.10 2.72
C ILE A 49 1.84 2.79 2.13
N ILE A 50 1.07 2.23 1.23
CA ILE A 50 1.40 0.96 0.61
C ILE A 50 1.72 1.22 -0.84
N ARG A 51 2.83 0.69 -1.32
CA ARG A 51 3.24 0.86 -2.70
C ARG A 51 3.33 -0.50 -3.36
N VAL A 52 2.66 -0.62 -4.50
CA VAL A 52 2.71 -1.84 -5.29
C VAL A 52 2.93 -1.44 -6.74
N TYR A 53 3.39 -2.36 -7.55
CA TYR A 53 3.54 -2.07 -8.95
C TYR A 53 2.16 -1.91 -9.57
N ALA A 54 2.04 -0.97 -10.48
CA ALA A 54 0.75 -0.65 -11.08
C ALA A 54 0.12 -1.85 -11.77
N GLU A 55 0.93 -2.65 -12.44
CA GLU A 55 0.41 -3.80 -13.12
C GLU A 55 -0.11 -4.84 -12.13
N ASP A 56 0.50 -4.94 -10.97
CA ASP A 56 0.03 -5.86 -9.94
C ASP A 56 -1.22 -5.31 -9.27
N TYR A 57 -1.29 -4.01 -9.12
CA TYR A 57 -2.44 -3.38 -8.51
C TYR A 57 -3.70 -3.69 -9.30
N LYS A 58 -3.59 -3.73 -10.62
CA LYS A 58 -4.73 -4.06 -11.46
C LYS A 58 -5.23 -5.46 -11.24
N ARG A 59 -4.38 -6.34 -10.74
CA ARG A 59 -4.77 -7.72 -10.52
C ARG A 59 -5.63 -7.90 -9.29
N VAL A 60 -5.54 -7.00 -8.34
CA VAL A 60 -6.34 -7.11 -7.12
C VAL A 60 -7.55 -6.19 -7.14
N MET A 61 -7.68 -5.34 -8.15
CA MET A 61 -8.82 -4.44 -8.26
C MET A 61 -9.99 -5.08 -9.07
#